data_2b2f3f65c6d9ddc9c6bbbb58fe3fb6b8
#
_entry.id   2b2f3f65c6d9ddc9c6bbbb58fe3fb6b8
#
_cell.length_a   1.000
_cell.length_b   1.000
_cell.length_c   1.000
_cell.angle_alpha   90.00
_cell.angle_beta   90.00
_cell.angle_gamma   90.00
#
_symmetry.space_group_name_H-M   'P 1'
#
loop_
_entity.id
_entity.type
_entity.pdbx_description
1 polymer ?
#
loop_
_entity_poly.entity_id
_entity_poly.type
_entity_poly.pdbx_seq_one_letter_code
_entity_poly.pdbx_strand_id
1 'polypeptide(L)'
;MFFEILLAASIAVVADTYAVYPALVAALGVVRPREWRKDDSHTPQLTLLVSAYNEQDVIEAKLQNCLALDYPRERLQILVASESTDGTNEIVARYAARGIELQAFHVRRGKSATIARVLPDARGDIIVFSDANAMYRWDALR
;
A
#
# COMPACT_ATOMS: atom_id res chain seq x y z
N MET A 1 46.84 4.46 -1.07
CA MET A 1 46.41 3.15 -1.61
C MET A 1 45.11 2.63 -1.02
N PHE A 2 44.94 2.40 0.32
CA PHE A 2 43.69 1.90 0.89
C PHE A 2 42.49 2.86 0.68
N PHE A 3 42.67 4.16 0.98
CA PHE A 3 41.63 5.17 0.79
C PHE A 3 41.25 5.39 -0.68
N GLU A 4 42.16 5.30 -1.60
CA GLU A 4 41.93 5.42 -3.05
C GLU A 4 41.09 4.24 -3.54
N ILE A 5 41.40 3.03 -3.07
CA ILE A 5 40.63 1.82 -3.40
C ILE A 5 39.20 1.95 -2.84
N LEU A 6 39.08 2.39 -1.58
CA LEU A 6 37.77 2.57 -0.95
C LEU A 6 36.93 3.64 -1.68
N LEU A 7 37.54 4.75 -2.05
CA LEU A 7 36.88 5.81 -2.82
C LEU A 7 36.43 5.29 -4.20
N ALA A 8 37.31 4.60 -4.92
CA ALA A 8 36.98 4.03 -6.23
C ALA A 8 35.85 3.01 -6.14
N ALA A 9 35.88 2.14 -5.13
CA ALA A 9 34.81 1.17 -4.89
C ALA A 9 33.45 1.86 -4.57
N SER A 10 33.48 2.92 -3.75
CA SER A 10 32.28 3.69 -3.43
C SER A 10 31.70 4.36 -4.67
N ILE A 11 32.53 4.97 -5.51
CA ILE A 11 32.10 5.58 -6.78
C ILE A 11 31.54 4.51 -7.72
N ALA A 12 32.17 3.34 -7.82
CA ALA A 12 31.66 2.24 -8.65
C ALA A 12 30.29 1.76 -8.20
N VAL A 13 30.05 1.60 -6.89
CA VAL A 13 28.74 1.21 -6.35
C VAL A 13 27.66 2.27 -6.67
N VAL A 14 27.99 3.55 -6.51
CA VAL A 14 27.07 4.64 -6.85
C VAL A 14 26.76 4.63 -8.35
N ALA A 15 27.79 4.51 -9.20
CA ALA A 15 27.61 4.46 -10.65
C ALA A 15 26.79 3.24 -11.10
N ASP A 16 27.02 2.08 -10.51
CA ASP A 16 26.21 0.88 -10.76
C ASP A 16 24.74 1.10 -10.38
N THR A 17 24.50 1.58 -9.16
CA THR A 17 23.12 1.77 -8.65
C THR A 17 22.31 2.78 -9.46
N TYR A 18 22.90 3.91 -9.84
CA TYR A 18 22.18 5.03 -10.45
C TYR A 18 22.30 5.12 -11.97
N ALA A 19 23.24 4.44 -12.58
CA ALA A 19 23.45 4.50 -14.03
C ALA A 19 23.43 3.11 -14.68
N VAL A 20 24.28 2.19 -14.27
CA VAL A 20 24.45 0.89 -14.96
C VAL A 20 23.21 0.02 -14.81
N TYR A 21 22.73 -0.18 -13.58
CA TYR A 21 21.54 -1.01 -13.32
C TYR A 21 20.26 -0.46 -13.99
N PRO A 22 19.91 0.83 -13.87
CA PRO A 22 18.74 1.38 -14.58
C PRO A 22 18.86 1.28 -16.11
N ALA A 23 20.06 1.54 -16.66
CA ALA A 23 20.30 1.41 -18.10
C ALA A 23 20.13 -0.04 -18.57
N LEU A 24 20.64 -1.01 -17.82
CA LEU A 24 20.50 -2.43 -18.12
C LEU A 24 19.03 -2.87 -18.09
N VAL A 25 18.27 -2.45 -17.07
CA VAL A 25 16.84 -2.77 -16.95
C VAL A 25 16.05 -2.14 -18.11
N ALA A 26 16.34 -0.89 -18.47
CA ALA A 26 15.72 -0.23 -19.62
C ALA A 26 16.04 -0.95 -20.94
N ALA A 27 17.28 -1.35 -21.16
CA ALA A 27 17.69 -2.11 -22.34
C ALA A 27 16.97 -3.46 -22.42
N LEU A 28 16.89 -4.19 -21.29
CA LEU A 28 16.15 -5.46 -21.22
C LEU A 28 14.65 -5.27 -21.50
N GLY A 29 14.06 -4.17 -21.03
CA GLY A 29 12.66 -3.82 -21.31
C GLY A 29 12.39 -3.59 -22.79
N VAL A 30 13.33 -3.00 -23.51
CA VAL A 30 13.24 -2.79 -24.98
C VAL A 30 13.41 -4.12 -25.74
N VAL A 31 14.35 -4.98 -25.31
CA VAL A 31 14.63 -6.27 -25.98
C VAL A 31 13.52 -7.31 -25.73
N ARG A 32 12.87 -7.23 -24.56
CA ARG A 32 11.79 -8.16 -24.19
C ARG A 32 10.54 -7.38 -23.76
N PRO A 33 9.88 -6.67 -24.69
CA PRO A 33 8.65 -5.97 -24.36
C PRO A 33 7.61 -6.98 -23.89
N ARG A 34 7.08 -6.76 -22.69
CA ARG A 34 5.98 -7.55 -22.16
C ARG A 34 4.68 -6.82 -22.49
N GLU A 35 3.87 -7.41 -23.35
CA GLU A 35 2.53 -6.92 -23.58
C GLU A 35 1.69 -7.07 -22.30
N TRP A 36 1.20 -5.96 -21.78
CA TRP A 36 0.25 -5.94 -20.69
C TRP A 36 -1.13 -6.23 -21.28
N ARG A 37 -1.70 -7.36 -20.92
CA ARG A 37 -3.12 -7.63 -21.19
C ARG A 37 -3.93 -6.94 -20.11
N LYS A 38 -4.66 -5.89 -20.48
CA LYS A 38 -5.71 -5.32 -19.64
C LYS A 38 -6.99 -6.10 -19.90
N ASP A 39 -7.58 -6.60 -18.84
CA ASP A 39 -8.90 -7.21 -18.85
C ASP A 39 -9.76 -6.48 -17.83
N ASP A 40 -10.50 -5.49 -18.28
CA ASP A 40 -11.38 -4.67 -17.44
C ASP A 40 -12.57 -5.47 -16.89
N SER A 41 -12.81 -6.68 -17.38
CA SER A 41 -13.83 -7.60 -16.87
C SER A 41 -13.35 -8.40 -15.65
N HIS A 42 -12.04 -8.49 -15.45
CA HIS A 42 -11.45 -9.25 -14.35
C HIS A 42 -11.48 -8.44 -13.05
N THR A 43 -12.41 -8.78 -12.16
CA THR A 43 -12.56 -8.14 -10.85
C THR A 43 -12.40 -9.17 -9.73
N PRO A 44 -11.17 -9.52 -9.33
CA PRO A 44 -10.92 -10.47 -8.24
C PRO A 44 -11.43 -9.94 -6.90
N GLN A 45 -11.50 -10.80 -5.88
CA GLN A 45 -11.75 -10.36 -4.51
C GLN A 45 -10.55 -9.57 -4.01
N LEU A 46 -10.75 -8.33 -3.57
CA LEU A 46 -9.70 -7.46 -3.06
C LEU A 46 -9.89 -7.15 -1.57
N THR A 47 -8.80 -7.12 -0.83
CA THR A 47 -8.73 -6.45 0.48
C THR A 47 -7.85 -5.22 0.37
N LEU A 48 -8.43 -4.03 0.54
CA LEU A 48 -7.70 -2.78 0.71
C LEU A 48 -7.40 -2.60 2.20
N LEU A 49 -6.16 -2.88 2.58
CA LEU A 49 -5.70 -2.81 3.96
C LEU A 49 -5.03 -1.47 4.21
N VAL A 50 -5.68 -0.63 5.02
CA VAL A 50 -5.19 0.69 5.41
C VAL A 50 -4.55 0.60 6.78
N SER A 51 -3.28 0.95 6.89
CA SER A 51 -2.59 1.07 8.17
C SER A 51 -2.69 2.50 8.71
N ALA A 52 -3.09 2.65 9.99
CA ALA A 52 -3.25 3.95 10.64
C ALA A 52 -2.58 3.99 12.02
N TYR A 53 -1.93 5.11 12.32
CA TYR A 53 -1.41 5.41 13.65
C TYR A 53 -1.45 6.91 13.89
N ASN A 54 -2.43 7.37 14.71
CA ASN A 54 -2.67 8.79 15.03
C ASN A 54 -2.86 9.65 13.77
N GLU A 55 -3.84 9.28 12.98
CA GLU A 55 -4.16 9.88 11.68
C GLU A 55 -5.54 10.57 11.68
N GLN A 56 -6.01 11.06 12.86
CA GLN A 56 -7.34 11.64 13.01
C GLN A 56 -7.64 12.79 12.02
N ASP A 57 -6.63 13.55 11.59
CA ASP A 57 -6.79 14.68 10.70
C ASP A 57 -6.99 14.30 9.22
N VAL A 58 -6.57 13.09 8.84
CA VAL A 58 -6.57 12.65 7.43
C VAL A 58 -7.40 11.39 7.19
N ILE A 59 -7.67 10.60 8.23
CA ILE A 59 -8.29 9.28 8.06
C ILE A 59 -9.69 9.39 7.43
N GLU A 60 -10.49 10.39 7.77
CA GLU A 60 -11.83 10.54 7.21
C GLU A 60 -11.80 10.75 5.69
N ALA A 61 -10.90 11.62 5.20
CA ALA A 61 -10.70 11.83 3.77
C ALA A 61 -10.24 10.54 3.08
N LYS A 62 -9.35 9.77 3.73
CA LYS A 62 -8.93 8.45 3.24
C LYS A 62 -10.07 7.47 3.09
N LEU A 63 -10.95 7.36 4.10
CA LEU A 63 -12.10 6.46 4.05
C LEU A 63 -13.07 6.84 2.94
N GLN A 64 -13.34 8.14 2.76
CA GLN A 64 -14.15 8.65 1.66
C GLN A 64 -13.52 8.35 0.30
N ASN A 65 -12.21 8.51 0.16
CA ASN A 65 -11.47 8.14 -1.04
C ASN A 65 -11.57 6.64 -1.36
N CYS A 66 -11.41 5.77 -0.35
CA CYS A 66 -11.57 4.32 -0.53
C CYS A 66 -13.00 3.95 -0.97
N LEU A 67 -14.02 4.62 -0.44
CA LEU A 67 -15.42 4.39 -0.80
C LEU A 67 -15.80 4.91 -2.19
N ALA A 68 -15.02 5.84 -2.74
CA ALA A 68 -15.22 6.41 -4.08
C ALA A 68 -14.50 5.63 -5.19
N LEU A 69 -13.76 4.57 -4.86
CA LEU A 69 -13.07 3.75 -5.86
C LEU A 69 -14.06 3.01 -6.76
N ASP A 70 -13.77 3.00 -8.06
CA ASP A 70 -14.53 2.24 -9.07
C ASP A 70 -14.17 0.75 -8.99
N TYR A 71 -14.77 0.08 -8.00
CA TYR A 71 -14.65 -1.35 -7.81
C TYR A 71 -15.95 -1.94 -7.26
N PRO A 72 -16.38 -3.16 -7.68
CA PRO A 72 -17.58 -3.79 -7.16
C PRO A 72 -17.51 -3.92 -5.64
N ARG A 73 -18.48 -3.35 -4.93
CA ARG A 73 -18.49 -3.27 -3.45
C ARG A 73 -18.49 -4.64 -2.80
N GLU A 74 -19.17 -5.60 -3.39
CA GLU A 74 -19.26 -6.99 -2.94
C GLU A 74 -17.93 -7.74 -3.09
N ARG A 75 -16.98 -7.17 -3.86
CA ARG A 75 -15.64 -7.73 -4.10
C ARG A 75 -14.51 -6.92 -3.45
N LEU A 76 -14.85 -5.86 -2.72
CA LEU A 76 -13.88 -5.00 -2.07
C LEU A 76 -14.09 -4.99 -0.55
N GLN A 77 -13.21 -5.62 0.18
CA GLN A 77 -13.08 -5.43 1.61
C GLN A 77 -12.20 -4.20 1.88
N ILE A 78 -12.66 -3.29 2.72
CA ILE A 78 -11.86 -2.17 3.24
C ILE A 78 -11.59 -2.44 4.72
N LEU A 79 -10.35 -2.73 5.06
CA LEU A 79 -9.91 -3.15 6.39
C LEU A 79 -8.90 -2.14 6.92
N VAL A 80 -9.21 -1.51 8.05
CA VAL A 80 -8.33 -0.55 8.71
C VAL A 80 -7.65 -1.23 9.90
N ALA A 81 -6.33 -1.28 9.88
CA ALA A 81 -5.50 -1.78 10.96
C ALA A 81 -4.91 -0.58 11.73
N SER A 82 -5.30 -0.41 13.00
CA SER A 82 -4.94 0.78 13.77
C SER A 82 -4.34 0.45 15.12
N GLU A 83 -3.26 1.15 15.46
CA GLU A 83 -2.66 1.21 16.81
C GLU A 83 -2.78 2.63 17.41
N SER A 84 -3.80 3.39 16.96
CA SER A 84 -3.99 4.79 17.32
C SER A 84 -4.49 4.98 18.75
N THR A 85 -4.08 6.08 19.35
CA THR A 85 -4.47 6.51 20.69
C THR A 85 -5.24 7.85 20.70
N ASP A 86 -5.40 8.45 19.51
CA ASP A 86 -6.18 9.67 19.26
C ASP A 86 -7.61 9.34 18.74
N GLY A 87 -8.30 10.29 18.15
CA GLY A 87 -9.66 10.14 17.59
C GLY A 87 -9.76 9.29 16.32
N THR A 88 -8.68 8.69 15.82
CA THR A 88 -8.67 7.91 14.58
C THR A 88 -9.68 6.76 14.60
N ASN A 89 -9.67 5.97 15.69
CA ASN A 89 -10.52 4.78 15.80
C ASN A 89 -12.01 5.12 15.84
N GLU A 90 -12.38 6.21 16.54
CA GLU A 90 -13.75 6.70 16.62
C GLU A 90 -14.26 7.18 15.25
N ILE A 91 -13.38 7.84 14.48
CA ILE A 91 -13.69 8.26 13.11
C ILE A 91 -13.95 7.03 12.24
N VAL A 92 -13.05 6.04 12.24
CA VAL A 92 -13.22 4.82 11.43
C VAL A 92 -14.49 4.07 11.81
N ALA A 93 -14.80 3.94 13.11
CA ALA A 93 -15.99 3.23 13.60
C ALA A 93 -17.30 3.80 13.05
N ARG A 94 -17.40 5.11 12.80
CA ARG A 94 -18.58 5.75 12.18
C ARG A 94 -18.85 5.26 10.76
N TYR A 95 -17.86 4.69 10.10
CA TYR A 95 -17.96 4.16 8.74
C TYR A 95 -18.30 2.66 8.67
N ALA A 96 -18.51 1.99 9.82
CA ALA A 96 -18.84 0.57 9.87
C ALA A 96 -20.09 0.23 9.07
N ALA A 97 -21.15 1.05 9.17
CA ALA A 97 -22.39 0.88 8.39
C ALA A 97 -22.17 1.04 6.86
N ARG A 98 -21.06 1.60 6.44
CA ARG A 98 -20.64 1.74 5.03
C ARG A 98 -19.72 0.62 4.56
N GLY A 99 -19.51 -0.42 5.39
CA GLY A 99 -18.71 -1.60 5.06
C GLY A 99 -17.20 -1.41 5.25
N ILE A 100 -16.78 -0.49 6.13
CA ILE A 100 -15.39 -0.37 6.56
C ILE A 100 -15.20 -1.13 7.86
N GLU A 101 -14.22 -2.01 7.88
CA GLU A 101 -13.87 -2.85 9.03
C GLU A 101 -12.69 -2.25 9.78
N LEU A 102 -12.78 -2.18 11.11
CA LEU A 102 -11.71 -1.68 11.98
C LEU A 102 -11.14 -2.82 12.83
N GLN A 103 -9.82 -3.00 12.78
CA GLN A 103 -9.04 -3.78 13.71
C GLN A 103 -8.17 -2.84 14.54
N ALA A 104 -8.65 -2.49 15.73
CA ALA A 104 -7.95 -1.59 16.65
C ALA A 104 -7.15 -2.37 17.70
N PHE A 105 -5.92 -1.95 17.95
CA PHE A 105 -5.02 -2.56 18.92
C PHE A 105 -4.53 -1.52 19.93
N HIS A 106 -4.61 -1.86 21.22
CA HIS A 106 -4.20 -0.95 22.29
C HIS A 106 -2.68 -0.92 22.54
N VAL A 107 -1.95 -1.93 22.03
CA VAL A 107 -0.51 -2.03 22.22
C VAL A 107 0.19 -1.81 20.91
N ARG A 108 0.99 -0.74 20.84
CA ARG A 108 1.79 -0.41 19.65
C ARG A 108 2.92 -1.42 19.48
N ARG A 109 2.93 -2.07 18.32
CA ARG A 109 4.00 -2.99 17.89
C ARG A 109 4.65 -2.56 16.57
N GLY A 110 4.14 -1.48 15.98
CA GLY A 110 4.59 -0.94 14.70
C GLY A 110 3.93 -1.56 13.49
N LYS A 111 4.00 -0.84 12.37
CA LYS A 111 3.25 -1.10 11.14
C LYS A 111 3.31 -2.56 10.66
N SER A 112 4.51 -3.13 10.57
CA SER A 112 4.68 -4.51 10.07
C SER A 112 4.00 -5.54 10.97
N ALA A 113 4.12 -5.38 12.30
CA ALA A 113 3.50 -6.28 13.27
C ALA A 113 1.96 -6.14 13.26
N THR A 114 1.45 -4.92 13.11
CA THR A 114 0.01 -4.65 13.00
C THR A 114 -0.56 -5.27 11.74
N ILE A 115 0.10 -5.09 10.60
CA ILE A 115 -0.28 -5.72 9.33
C ILE A 115 -0.31 -7.24 9.48
N ALA A 116 0.76 -7.86 10.01
CA ALA A 116 0.83 -9.31 10.18
C ALA A 116 -0.31 -9.87 11.05
N ARG A 117 -0.77 -9.11 12.05
CA ARG A 117 -1.91 -9.52 12.92
C ARG A 117 -3.25 -9.48 12.20
N VAL A 118 -3.40 -8.59 11.22
CA VAL A 118 -4.67 -8.35 10.51
C VAL A 118 -4.77 -9.18 9.24
N LEU A 119 -3.65 -9.64 8.69
CA LEU A 119 -3.64 -10.45 7.47
C LEU A 119 -4.58 -11.67 7.49
N PRO A 120 -4.75 -12.41 8.61
CA PRO A 120 -5.70 -13.53 8.64
C PRO A 120 -7.18 -13.13 8.45
N ASP A 121 -7.52 -11.85 8.68
CA ASP A 121 -8.87 -11.33 8.50
C ASP A 121 -9.12 -10.79 7.09
N ALA A 122 -8.07 -10.74 6.26
CA ALA A 122 -8.16 -10.35 4.86
C ALA A 122 -8.82 -11.46 4.04
N ARG A 123 -9.91 -11.12 3.33
CA ARG A 123 -10.73 -12.07 2.56
C ARG A 123 -10.48 -12.01 1.06
N GLY A 124 -9.71 -11.02 0.61
CA GLY A 124 -9.38 -10.86 -0.81
C GLY A 124 -8.31 -11.83 -1.29
N ASP A 125 -8.41 -12.26 -2.53
CA ASP A 125 -7.36 -13.02 -3.23
C ASP A 125 -6.11 -12.14 -3.44
N ILE A 126 -6.33 -10.82 -3.52
CA ILE A 126 -5.28 -9.81 -3.64
C ILE A 126 -5.40 -8.83 -2.48
N ILE A 127 -4.27 -8.52 -1.85
CA ILE A 127 -4.21 -7.54 -0.77
C ILE A 127 -3.47 -6.30 -1.27
N VAL A 128 -4.14 -5.16 -1.21
CA VAL A 128 -3.59 -3.84 -1.53
C VAL A 128 -3.28 -3.11 -0.24
N PHE A 129 -2.01 -2.85 0.00
CA PHE A 129 -1.57 -2.10 1.17
C PHE A 129 -1.64 -0.59 0.92
N SER A 130 -2.10 0.15 1.92
CA SER A 130 -2.21 1.60 1.85
C SER A 130 -1.89 2.26 3.19
N ASP A 131 -1.35 3.46 3.12
CA ASP A 131 -1.23 4.35 4.26
C ASP A 131 -2.46 5.27 4.35
N ALA A 132 -2.73 5.80 5.56
CA ALA A 132 -3.87 6.68 5.79
C ALA A 132 -3.78 8.01 5.01
N ASN A 133 -2.58 8.48 4.69
CA ASN A 133 -2.34 9.72 3.94
C ASN A 133 -2.20 9.54 2.43
N ALA A 134 -2.21 8.31 1.91
CA ALA A 134 -2.09 8.03 0.48
C ALA A 134 -3.47 8.01 -0.19
N MET A 135 -3.72 8.91 -1.14
CA MET A 135 -4.98 8.99 -1.87
C MET A 135 -4.88 8.30 -3.23
N TYR A 136 -5.91 7.55 -3.58
CA TYR A 136 -6.01 6.85 -4.86
C TYR A 136 -6.83 7.65 -5.87
N ARG A 137 -6.47 7.53 -7.14
CA ARG A 137 -7.35 7.89 -8.23
C ARG A 137 -8.54 6.91 -8.23
N TRP A 138 -9.71 7.36 -8.66
CA TRP A 138 -10.95 6.59 -8.62
C TRP A 138 -10.88 5.22 -9.31
N ASP A 139 -10.05 5.09 -10.35
CA ASP A 139 -9.86 3.88 -11.17
C ASP A 139 -8.61 3.06 -10.80
N ALA A 140 -7.98 3.34 -9.65
CA ALA A 140 -6.69 2.74 -9.27
C ALA A 140 -6.72 1.23 -9.03
N LEU A 141 -7.90 0.64 -8.85
CA LEU A 141 -8.08 -0.80 -8.64
C LEU A 141 -8.59 -1.56 -9.87
N ARG A 142 -8.60 -0.89 -11.03
CA ARG A 142 -9.00 -1.46 -12.33
C ARG A 142 -7.80 -1.95 -13.13
#